data_aab0ee2e40cc82d3b7b9a4ab999da54d
#
_entry.id   aab0ee2e40cc82d3b7b9a4ab999da54d
#
_cell.length_a   1.000
_cell.length_b   1.000
_cell.length_c   1.000
_cell.angle_alpha   90.00
_cell.angle_beta   90.00
_cell.angle_gamma   90.00
#
_symmetry.space_group_name_H-M   'P 1'
#
loop_
_entity.id
_entity.type
_entity.pdbx_description
1 polymer ?
#
loop_
_entity_poly.entity_id
_entity_poly.type
_entity_poly.pdbx_seq_one_letter_code
_entity_poly.pdbx_strand_id
1 'polypeptide(L)'
;MRENWSLGQWVDSPAHVQYDETTGQRFSVLTGGAGNNRHIYFNRANFTGDGRYLIFLSDRTGSWQVYAYDLHRERLRRLTDAALNPGRPSIDPLRPLIYYTQGNDVHRLNVDTLGQTVVYRHPTPAGGTWLLMDISGDGQYLGFMEIGPYDKAEDNTADFVRRFEVRPPSSFWISTSDGAKVWKAHEEKRHLQHLLFNPTDPTTLLFCYEGPWDRVEQRMWLMRWDGSGIRPLRYQEHPDLALGHEYWLADGRQVDYVRRRKGTPTAVCRIDVHSGRESVLSEHPFSHSISDRTGQWIVGVDARHVALLEGATGAFVRLERDGE
;
A
#
# COMPACT_ATOMS: atom_id res chain seq x y z
N MET A 1 -2.15 -16.86 23.87
CA MET A 1 -1.17 -16.26 24.84
C MET A 1 -0.35 -15.22 24.10
N ARG A 2 -0.07 -14.06 24.71
CA ARG A 2 0.83 -13.06 24.11
C ARG A 2 2.26 -13.57 24.16
N GLU A 3 2.99 -13.40 23.07
CA GLU A 3 4.39 -13.76 23.01
C GLU A 3 5.25 -12.65 23.67
N ASN A 4 6.19 -13.02 24.49
CA ASN A 4 7.09 -12.05 25.15
C ASN A 4 8.42 -11.98 24.39
N TRP A 5 8.47 -11.13 23.36
CA TRP A 5 9.68 -10.95 22.54
C TRP A 5 10.34 -9.60 22.85
N SER A 6 11.61 -9.66 23.13
CA SER A 6 12.42 -8.45 23.24
C SER A 6 12.57 -7.77 21.88
N LEU A 7 12.67 -6.43 21.88
CA LEU A 7 12.96 -5.69 20.65
C LEU A 7 14.27 -6.20 20.02
N GLY A 8 14.21 -6.51 18.73
CA GLY A 8 15.36 -6.95 17.98
C GLY A 8 15.79 -8.40 18.20
N GLN A 9 15.19 -9.13 19.12
CA GLN A 9 15.45 -10.53 19.29
C GLN A 9 14.98 -11.34 18.07
N TRP A 10 15.87 -12.19 17.53
CA TRP A 10 15.50 -13.17 16.53
C TRP A 10 14.91 -14.40 17.20
N VAL A 11 13.80 -14.87 16.67
CA VAL A 11 13.11 -16.09 17.12
C VAL A 11 12.91 -17.00 15.92
N ASP A 12 13.29 -18.25 16.04
CA ASP A 12 13.11 -19.22 14.98
C ASP A 12 11.62 -19.39 14.66
N SER A 13 11.30 -19.37 13.38
CA SER A 13 9.95 -19.50 12.85
C SER A 13 10.02 -20.25 11.52
N PRO A 14 10.25 -21.58 11.56
CA PRO A 14 10.34 -22.36 10.34
C PRO A 14 9.04 -22.28 9.55
N ALA A 15 9.16 -22.16 8.24
CA ALA A 15 8.02 -22.15 7.35
C ALA A 15 7.28 -23.49 7.40
N HIS A 16 5.97 -23.43 7.59
CA HIS A 16 5.13 -24.63 7.58
C HIS A 16 4.46 -24.77 6.22
N VAL A 17 4.72 -25.91 5.56
CA VAL A 17 4.03 -26.26 4.32
C VAL A 17 2.63 -26.77 4.66
N GLN A 18 1.66 -26.21 3.99
CA GLN A 18 0.25 -26.61 4.05
C GLN A 18 -0.30 -26.82 2.64
N TYR A 19 -1.42 -27.47 2.57
CA TYR A 19 -2.18 -27.67 1.35
C TYR A 19 -3.59 -27.16 1.57
N ASP A 20 -4.07 -26.40 0.62
CA ASP A 20 -5.46 -25.93 0.60
C ASP A 20 -6.38 -27.15 0.46
N GLU A 21 -7.32 -27.31 1.38
CA GLU A 21 -8.19 -28.50 1.45
C GLU A 21 -9.13 -28.63 0.25
N THR A 22 -9.53 -27.49 -0.33
CA THR A 22 -10.47 -27.46 -1.45
C THR A 22 -9.77 -27.60 -2.79
N THR A 23 -8.64 -26.90 -2.96
CA THR A 23 -7.94 -26.81 -4.27
C THR A 23 -6.75 -27.76 -4.37
N GLY A 24 -6.25 -28.29 -3.25
CA GLY A 24 -5.03 -29.09 -3.18
C GLY A 24 -3.74 -28.30 -3.39
N GLN A 25 -3.80 -26.98 -3.48
CA GLN A 25 -2.65 -26.12 -3.72
C GLN A 25 -1.71 -26.10 -2.51
N ARG A 26 -0.41 -26.21 -2.80
CA ARG A 26 0.63 -26.12 -1.78
C ARG A 26 0.97 -24.65 -1.49
N PHE A 27 1.02 -24.26 -0.22
CA PHE A 27 1.49 -22.94 0.22
C PHE A 27 2.35 -23.06 1.49
N SER A 28 3.07 -22.00 1.84
CA SER A 28 3.89 -21.94 3.05
C SER A 28 3.41 -20.83 3.96
N VAL A 29 3.18 -21.17 5.22
CA VAL A 29 2.88 -20.22 6.29
C VAL A 29 4.19 -19.78 6.92
N LEU A 30 4.55 -18.50 6.75
CA LEU A 30 5.82 -17.93 7.21
C LEU A 30 5.72 -17.33 8.62
N THR A 31 4.55 -16.85 8.99
CA THR A 31 4.34 -16.03 10.18
C THR A 31 3.43 -16.70 11.20
N GLY A 32 3.55 -18.00 11.35
CA GLY A 32 2.78 -18.78 12.35
C GLY A 32 2.94 -18.25 13.78
N GLY A 33 2.19 -18.82 14.72
CA GLY A 33 2.18 -18.44 16.13
C GLY A 33 0.96 -17.63 16.55
N ALA A 34 1.02 -17.04 17.74
CA ALA A 34 -0.10 -16.27 18.31
C ALA A 34 -0.22 -14.88 17.70
N GLY A 35 -1.46 -14.38 17.61
CA GLY A 35 -1.77 -13.03 17.15
C GLY A 35 -2.10 -12.94 15.66
N ASN A 36 -2.57 -11.77 15.29
CA ASN A 36 -2.94 -11.45 13.92
C ASN A 36 -1.72 -10.94 13.15
N ASN A 37 -1.64 -11.30 11.86
CA ASN A 37 -0.62 -10.83 10.95
C ASN A 37 -1.28 -10.17 9.74
N ARG A 38 -0.71 -9.09 9.24
CA ARG A 38 -1.17 -8.45 8.01
C ARG A 38 -0.01 -7.88 7.22
N HIS A 39 -0.13 -7.91 5.90
CA HIS A 39 0.77 -7.17 5.02
C HIS A 39 0.61 -5.64 5.23
N ILE A 40 1.55 -4.86 4.73
CA ILE A 40 1.53 -3.40 4.93
C ILE A 40 0.32 -2.79 4.22
N TYR A 41 0.22 -2.96 2.92
CA TYR A 41 -0.92 -2.56 2.09
C TYR A 41 -0.76 -3.13 0.67
N PHE A 42 -1.85 -3.26 -0.08
CA PHE A 42 -1.82 -3.94 -1.38
C PHE A 42 -0.89 -3.28 -2.41
N ASN A 43 -0.79 -1.95 -2.45
CA ASN A 43 0.02 -1.20 -3.40
C ASN A 43 1.41 -0.82 -2.87
N ARG A 44 1.91 -1.50 -1.82
CA ARG A 44 3.21 -1.25 -1.22
C ARG A 44 4.09 -2.48 -1.23
N ALA A 45 5.38 -2.27 -1.37
CA ALA A 45 6.34 -3.36 -1.17
C ALA A 45 6.23 -3.90 0.25
N ASN A 46 6.27 -5.24 0.38
CA ASN A 46 6.35 -5.95 1.66
C ASN A 46 7.72 -6.62 1.83
N PHE A 47 8.56 -6.62 0.80
CA PHE A 47 9.90 -7.17 0.83
C PHE A 47 10.94 -6.07 0.74
N THR A 48 12.07 -6.24 1.42
CA THR A 48 13.25 -5.39 1.22
C THR A 48 13.75 -5.52 -0.22
N GLY A 49 14.46 -4.50 -0.72
CA GLY A 49 14.88 -4.44 -2.12
C GLY A 49 15.77 -5.61 -2.55
N ASP A 50 16.53 -6.20 -1.63
CA ASP A 50 17.33 -7.42 -1.82
C ASP A 50 16.51 -8.72 -1.73
N GLY A 51 15.21 -8.64 -1.41
CA GLY A 51 14.33 -9.79 -1.24
C GLY A 51 14.57 -10.62 0.02
N ARG A 52 15.44 -10.17 0.94
CA ARG A 52 15.83 -10.95 2.10
C ARG A 52 14.77 -10.98 3.20
N TYR A 53 14.13 -9.85 3.46
CA TYR A 53 13.16 -9.73 4.53
C TYR A 53 11.75 -9.47 4.00
N LEU A 54 10.80 -10.24 4.50
CA LEU A 54 9.38 -9.88 4.48
C LEU A 54 9.09 -8.97 5.67
N ILE A 55 8.62 -7.76 5.41
CA ILE A 55 8.19 -6.80 6.44
C ILE A 55 6.68 -6.84 6.54
N PHE A 56 6.17 -6.99 7.75
CA PHE A 56 4.73 -7.12 7.99
C PHE A 56 4.34 -6.53 9.34
N LEU A 57 3.05 -6.41 9.60
CA LEU A 57 2.50 -5.95 10.87
C LEU A 57 1.94 -7.13 11.65
N SER A 58 2.17 -7.15 12.97
CA SER A 58 1.60 -8.17 13.86
C SER A 58 1.28 -7.60 15.23
N ASP A 59 0.24 -8.11 15.86
CA ASP A 59 -0.15 -7.80 17.23
C ASP A 59 0.24 -8.89 18.25
N ARG A 60 1.08 -9.86 17.85
CA ARG A 60 1.50 -11.02 18.66
C ARG A 60 2.06 -10.66 20.04
N THR A 61 2.63 -9.49 20.21
CA THR A 61 3.11 -8.98 21.51
C THR A 61 2.10 -8.09 22.23
N GLY A 62 0.85 -8.05 21.77
CA GLY A 62 -0.27 -7.36 22.41
C GLY A 62 -0.60 -5.98 21.86
N SER A 63 0.19 -5.47 20.94
CA SER A 63 -0.08 -4.27 20.15
C SER A 63 0.51 -4.40 18.76
N TRP A 64 -0.06 -3.70 17.79
CA TRP A 64 0.44 -3.71 16.42
C TRP A 64 1.86 -3.15 16.35
N GLN A 65 2.79 -3.95 15.82
CA GLN A 65 4.20 -3.62 15.64
C GLN A 65 4.67 -4.04 14.25
N VAL A 66 5.80 -3.49 13.83
CA VAL A 66 6.47 -3.91 12.60
C VAL A 66 7.40 -5.06 12.91
N TYR A 67 7.35 -6.09 12.07
CA TYR A 67 8.20 -7.28 12.14
C TYR A 67 8.94 -7.51 10.82
N ALA A 68 10.09 -8.17 10.91
CA ALA A 68 10.81 -8.72 9.78
C ALA A 68 10.85 -10.26 9.88
N TYR A 69 10.58 -10.95 8.77
CA TYR A 69 10.86 -12.37 8.60
C TYR A 69 12.05 -12.52 7.66
N ASP A 70 13.13 -13.17 8.14
CA ASP A 70 14.30 -13.51 7.35
C ASP A 70 13.99 -14.78 6.53
N LEU A 71 13.77 -14.60 5.22
CA LEU A 71 13.39 -15.67 4.29
C LEU A 71 14.48 -16.76 4.14
N HIS A 72 15.75 -16.43 4.39
CA HIS A 72 16.86 -17.37 4.27
C HIS A 72 17.09 -18.19 5.54
N ARG A 73 16.79 -17.59 6.72
CA ARG A 73 17.07 -18.19 8.03
C ARG A 73 15.81 -18.63 8.77
N GLU A 74 14.65 -18.43 8.17
CA GLU A 74 13.34 -18.82 8.70
C GLU A 74 13.14 -18.37 10.16
N ARG A 75 13.32 -17.07 10.40
CA ARG A 75 13.21 -16.47 11.73
C ARG A 75 12.57 -15.09 11.69
N LEU A 76 11.92 -14.75 12.78
CA LEU A 76 11.22 -13.49 12.98
C LEU A 76 11.96 -12.56 13.93
N ARG A 77 11.79 -11.25 13.72
CA ARG A 77 12.27 -10.23 14.62
C ARG A 77 11.29 -9.08 14.72
N ARG A 78 11.01 -8.62 15.96
CA ARG A 78 10.26 -7.38 16.18
C ARG A 78 11.16 -6.17 15.92
N LEU A 79 10.70 -5.23 15.11
CA LEU A 79 11.46 -4.03 14.71
C LEU A 79 11.05 -2.78 15.48
N THR A 80 9.82 -2.70 16.02
CA THR A 80 9.33 -1.54 16.75
C THR A 80 8.83 -1.94 18.13
N ASP A 81 8.89 -1.01 19.06
CA ASP A 81 8.51 -1.22 20.48
C ASP A 81 7.70 -0.04 21.01
N ALA A 82 6.74 0.40 20.30
CA ALA A 82 5.88 1.44 20.84
C ALA A 82 4.45 0.92 20.92
N ALA A 83 3.70 1.33 21.95
CA ALA A 83 2.25 1.12 22.03
C ALA A 83 1.54 1.95 20.95
N LEU A 84 1.90 1.72 19.70
CA LEU A 84 1.56 2.58 18.57
C LEU A 84 0.92 1.77 17.49
N ASN A 85 0.02 2.42 16.83
CA ASN A 85 -0.32 2.04 15.48
C ASN A 85 0.83 2.56 14.60
N PRO A 86 1.82 1.74 14.17
CA PRO A 86 2.99 2.20 13.43
C PRO A 86 2.64 2.73 12.03
N GLY A 87 1.35 2.94 11.78
CA GLY A 87 0.85 3.33 10.48
C GLY A 87 1.09 2.26 9.42
N ARG A 88 1.30 2.72 8.21
CA ARG A 88 1.69 1.88 7.08
C ARG A 88 3.14 2.20 6.75
N PRO A 89 4.12 1.36 7.16
CA PRO A 89 5.51 1.60 6.87
C PRO A 89 5.76 1.58 5.35
N SER A 90 6.78 2.32 4.90
CA SER A 90 7.32 2.26 3.55
C SER A 90 8.72 1.67 3.61
N ILE A 91 9.03 0.76 2.69
CA ILE A 91 10.32 0.05 2.63
C ILE A 91 11.17 0.72 1.56
N ASP A 92 12.39 1.09 1.94
CA ASP A 92 13.37 1.61 0.99
C ASP A 92 13.69 0.53 -0.05
N PRO A 93 13.55 0.82 -1.36
CA PRO A 93 13.75 -0.18 -2.39
C PRO A 93 15.22 -0.59 -2.60
N LEU A 94 16.18 0.18 -2.07
CA LEU A 94 17.61 -0.01 -2.33
C LEU A 94 18.42 -0.31 -1.06
N ARG A 95 17.88 0.03 0.12
CA ARG A 95 18.60 -0.07 1.41
C ARG A 95 17.78 -0.86 2.42
N PRO A 96 18.37 -1.48 3.45
CA PRO A 96 17.64 -2.17 4.51
C PRO A 96 17.01 -1.18 5.50
N LEU A 97 16.26 -0.21 4.97
CA LEU A 97 15.60 0.84 5.73
C LEU A 97 14.09 0.74 5.58
N ILE A 98 13.40 1.02 6.67
CA ILE A 98 11.96 1.28 6.67
C ILE A 98 11.67 2.65 7.25
N TYR A 99 10.62 3.28 6.74
CA TYR A 99 10.08 4.53 7.25
C TYR A 99 8.68 4.29 7.78
N TYR A 100 8.36 4.83 8.94
CA TYR A 100 7.04 4.73 9.54
C TYR A 100 6.71 5.96 10.36
N THR A 101 5.43 6.16 10.64
CA THR A 101 4.97 7.31 11.41
C THR A 101 4.57 6.90 12.82
N GLN A 102 4.90 7.77 13.78
CA GLN A 102 4.52 7.65 15.17
C GLN A 102 4.07 9.03 15.67
N GLY A 103 2.76 9.21 15.87
CA GLY A 103 2.22 10.54 16.07
C GLY A 103 2.59 11.43 14.87
N ASN A 104 3.25 12.55 15.16
CA ASN A 104 3.69 13.48 14.12
C ASN A 104 5.11 13.22 13.62
N ASP A 105 5.81 12.22 14.16
CA ASP A 105 7.19 11.93 13.79
C ASP A 105 7.28 10.89 12.68
N VAL A 106 8.17 11.12 11.73
CA VAL A 106 8.63 10.13 10.74
C VAL A 106 9.92 9.52 11.25
N HIS A 107 9.89 8.23 11.46
CA HIS A 107 11.04 7.45 11.88
C HIS A 107 11.64 6.73 10.68
N ARG A 108 12.96 6.75 10.59
CA ARG A 108 13.77 5.88 9.74
C ARG A 108 14.41 4.82 10.62
N LEU A 109 14.24 3.56 10.30
CA LEU A 109 14.79 2.43 11.03
C LEU A 109 15.56 1.52 10.08
N ASN A 110 16.79 1.16 10.46
CA ASN A 110 17.57 0.16 9.75
C ASN A 110 17.17 -1.25 10.21
N VAL A 111 16.76 -2.11 9.29
CA VAL A 111 16.25 -3.45 9.57
C VAL A 111 17.34 -4.37 10.12
N ASP A 112 18.61 -4.18 9.73
CA ASP A 112 19.70 -5.04 10.19
C ASP A 112 20.22 -4.63 11.58
N THR A 113 20.47 -3.33 11.78
CA THR A 113 21.13 -2.80 13.00
C THR A 113 20.15 -2.32 14.07
N LEU A 114 18.88 -2.12 13.73
CA LEU A 114 17.84 -1.46 14.54
C LEU A 114 18.16 0.02 14.87
N GLY A 115 19.16 0.59 14.22
CA GLY A 115 19.44 2.02 14.34
C GLY A 115 18.23 2.83 13.87
N GLN A 116 17.70 3.67 14.76
CA GLN A 116 16.51 4.47 14.53
C GLN A 116 16.79 5.95 14.66
N THR A 117 16.17 6.76 13.80
CA THR A 117 16.29 8.22 13.82
C THR A 117 14.95 8.85 13.44
N VAL A 118 14.56 9.93 14.12
CA VAL A 118 13.47 10.81 13.64
C VAL A 118 14.04 11.68 12.53
N VAL A 119 13.48 11.56 11.33
CA VAL A 119 13.94 12.31 10.14
C VAL A 119 13.09 13.55 9.87
N TYR A 120 11.83 13.55 10.30
CA TYR A 120 10.92 14.66 10.11
C TYR A 120 9.80 14.65 11.16
N ARG A 121 9.35 15.85 11.55
CA ARG A 121 8.16 16.04 12.38
C ARG A 121 7.16 16.92 11.64
N HIS A 122 5.99 16.35 11.34
CA HIS A 122 4.95 17.07 10.62
C HIS A 122 4.10 17.93 11.56
N PRO A 123 3.88 19.21 11.24
CA PRO A 123 3.04 20.09 12.05
C PRO A 123 1.55 19.87 11.77
N THR A 124 1.05 18.67 12.04
CA THR A 124 -0.37 18.31 11.77
C THR A 124 -1.30 19.21 12.58
N PRO A 125 -2.31 19.84 11.95
CA PRO A 125 -3.31 20.62 12.67
C PRO A 125 -4.08 19.78 13.68
N ALA A 126 -4.51 20.38 14.78
CA ALA A 126 -5.37 19.70 15.77
C ALA A 126 -6.63 19.16 15.07
N GLY A 127 -6.94 17.88 15.30
CA GLY A 127 -8.05 17.18 14.64
C GLY A 127 -7.78 16.72 13.21
N GLY A 128 -6.65 17.08 12.62
CA GLY A 128 -6.20 16.55 11.33
C GLY A 128 -5.64 15.14 11.43
N THR A 129 -5.38 14.55 10.28
CA THR A 129 -4.74 13.22 10.15
C THR A 129 -3.71 13.29 9.04
N TRP A 130 -2.55 12.69 9.25
CA TRP A 130 -1.56 12.55 8.20
C TRP A 130 -1.00 11.14 8.14
N LEU A 131 -0.54 10.73 6.97
CA LEU A 131 -0.08 9.37 6.72
C LEU A 131 1.12 9.42 5.76
N LEU A 132 2.13 8.61 6.06
CA LEU A 132 3.14 8.26 5.07
C LEU A 132 2.48 7.41 3.98
N MET A 133 2.60 7.85 2.74
CA MET A 133 1.94 7.23 1.60
C MET A 133 2.90 6.37 0.79
N ASP A 134 4.11 6.84 0.53
CA ASP A 134 5.05 6.12 -0.33
C ASP A 134 6.49 6.59 -0.14
N ILE A 135 7.43 5.85 -0.74
CA ILE A 135 8.84 6.20 -0.93
C ILE A 135 9.20 6.07 -2.41
N SER A 136 9.99 7.00 -2.92
CA SER A 136 10.43 6.98 -4.33
C SER A 136 11.32 5.76 -4.64
N GLY A 137 11.32 5.34 -5.91
CA GLY A 137 12.07 4.16 -6.37
C GLY A 137 13.60 4.27 -6.18
N ASP A 138 14.12 5.49 -6.06
CA ASP A 138 15.54 5.76 -5.73
C ASP A 138 15.79 5.92 -4.21
N GLY A 139 14.74 5.82 -3.38
CA GLY A 139 14.81 5.95 -1.93
C GLY A 139 15.15 7.35 -1.42
N GLN A 140 15.05 8.39 -2.27
CA GLN A 140 15.45 9.76 -1.92
C GLN A 140 14.31 10.62 -1.38
N TYR A 141 13.04 10.24 -1.65
CA TYR A 141 11.87 11.05 -1.30
C TYR A 141 10.78 10.24 -0.63
N LEU A 142 10.09 10.89 0.31
CA LEU A 142 8.92 10.37 1.02
C LEU A 142 7.70 11.20 0.63
N GLY A 143 6.59 10.54 0.36
CA GLY A 143 5.31 11.17 0.07
C GLY A 143 4.32 10.99 1.22
N PHE A 144 3.61 12.07 1.57
CA PHE A 144 2.63 12.08 2.65
C PHE A 144 1.30 12.64 2.18
N MET A 145 0.26 12.21 2.85
CA MET A 145 -1.06 12.81 2.75
C MET A 145 -1.45 13.39 4.10
N GLU A 146 -1.97 14.60 4.08
CA GLU A 146 -2.62 15.25 5.22
C GLU A 146 -4.09 15.47 4.90
N ILE A 147 -4.96 15.20 5.86
CA ILE A 147 -6.37 15.57 5.85
C ILE A 147 -6.58 16.55 6.99
N GLY A 148 -7.05 17.75 6.67
CA GLY A 148 -7.39 18.77 7.65
C GLY A 148 -8.53 18.34 8.57
N PRO A 149 -8.77 19.09 9.64
CA PRO A 149 -9.79 18.75 10.62
C PRO A 149 -11.19 18.75 10.01
N TYR A 150 -12.01 17.79 10.41
CA TYR A 150 -13.42 17.68 10.09
C TYR A 150 -14.13 16.88 11.18
N ASP A 151 -15.45 16.94 11.20
CA ASP A 151 -16.30 16.15 12.10
C ASP A 151 -16.34 14.69 11.61
N LYS A 152 -15.55 13.82 12.25
CA LYS A 152 -15.40 12.40 11.91
C LYS A 152 -16.60 11.59 12.34
N ALA A 153 -17.00 10.61 11.54
CA ALA A 153 -17.96 9.60 11.96
C ALA A 153 -17.31 8.54 12.86
N GLU A 154 -18.12 7.83 13.64
CA GLU A 154 -17.65 6.85 14.63
C GLU A 154 -17.05 5.59 13.97
N ASP A 155 -17.70 5.07 12.94
CA ASP A 155 -17.21 3.89 12.21
C ASP A 155 -16.44 4.26 10.92
N ASN A 156 -15.53 3.40 10.55
CA ASN A 156 -14.63 3.64 9.40
C ASN A 156 -15.37 3.77 8.06
N THR A 157 -16.47 3.05 7.87
CA THR A 157 -17.23 3.07 6.61
C THR A 157 -18.00 4.36 6.48
N ALA A 158 -18.68 4.78 7.55
CA ALA A 158 -19.38 6.05 7.61
C ALA A 158 -18.39 7.22 7.49
N ASP A 159 -17.22 7.14 8.16
CA ASP A 159 -16.18 8.17 8.06
C ASP A 159 -15.60 8.28 6.64
N PHE A 160 -15.45 7.18 5.94
CA PHE A 160 -15.05 7.17 4.53
C PHE A 160 -16.05 7.96 3.65
N VAL A 161 -17.35 7.69 3.81
CA VAL A 161 -18.41 8.43 3.10
C VAL A 161 -18.45 9.90 3.55
N ARG A 162 -18.34 10.15 4.86
CA ARG A 162 -18.32 11.49 5.43
C ARG A 162 -17.22 12.36 4.85
N ARG A 163 -15.99 11.85 4.73
CA ARG A 163 -14.86 12.56 4.11
C ARG A 163 -15.14 12.93 2.65
N PHE A 164 -15.73 12.04 1.91
CA PHE A 164 -16.13 12.31 0.53
C PHE A 164 -17.16 13.45 0.44
N GLU A 165 -18.12 13.49 1.36
CA GLU A 165 -19.20 14.50 1.38
C GLU A 165 -18.74 15.84 1.90
N VAL A 166 -18.03 15.86 3.02
CA VAL A 166 -17.57 17.11 3.69
C VAL A 166 -16.43 17.76 2.93
N ARG A 167 -15.63 16.99 2.20
CA ARG A 167 -14.47 17.46 1.42
C ARG A 167 -13.50 18.29 2.28
N PRO A 168 -12.95 17.75 3.37
CA PRO A 168 -11.97 18.48 4.16
C PRO A 168 -10.78 18.89 3.29
N PRO A 169 -10.10 20.00 3.59
CA PRO A 169 -8.84 20.31 2.93
C PRO A 169 -7.90 19.12 3.05
N SER A 170 -7.39 18.63 1.93
CA SER A 170 -6.42 17.55 1.89
C SER A 170 -5.20 18.00 1.11
N SER A 171 -4.02 17.62 1.57
CA SER A 171 -2.76 18.04 0.96
C SER A 171 -1.85 16.83 0.73
N PHE A 172 -1.06 16.90 -0.34
CA PHE A 172 0.09 16.05 -0.51
C PHE A 172 1.37 16.83 -0.16
N TRP A 173 2.21 16.19 0.64
CA TRP A 173 3.50 16.69 1.06
C TRP A 173 4.60 15.75 0.60
N ILE A 174 5.75 16.31 0.26
CA ILE A 174 6.93 15.55 -0.10
C ILE A 174 8.08 16.02 0.76
N SER A 175 8.93 15.08 1.21
CA SER A 175 10.20 15.40 1.84
C SER A 175 11.34 14.61 1.21
N THR A 176 12.56 15.11 1.36
CA THR A 176 13.73 14.24 1.20
C THR A 176 13.72 13.16 2.29
N SER A 177 14.30 11.99 2.02
CA SER A 177 14.26 10.84 2.94
C SER A 177 15.07 11.05 4.23
N ASP A 178 15.89 12.09 4.27
CA ASP A 178 16.59 12.59 5.48
C ASP A 178 15.83 13.71 6.21
N GLY A 179 14.71 14.19 5.64
CA GLY A 179 13.90 15.26 6.20
C GLY A 179 14.46 16.67 6.01
N ALA A 180 15.57 16.84 5.28
CA ALA A 180 16.25 18.14 5.13
C ALA A 180 15.42 19.15 4.34
N LYS A 181 14.58 18.69 3.42
CA LYS A 181 13.64 19.54 2.65
C LYS A 181 12.25 18.94 2.69
N VAL A 182 11.26 19.82 2.91
CA VAL A 182 9.83 19.44 2.92
C VAL A 182 9.04 20.51 2.18
N TRP A 183 8.11 20.10 1.34
CA TRP A 183 7.24 21.03 0.63
C TRP A 183 5.85 20.44 0.43
N LYS A 184 4.86 21.30 0.32
CA LYS A 184 3.51 20.94 -0.07
C LYS A 184 3.45 20.87 -1.61
N ALA A 185 3.17 19.68 -2.14
CA ALA A 185 3.06 19.46 -3.57
C ALA A 185 1.68 19.86 -4.10
N HIS A 186 0.61 19.58 -3.34
CA HIS A 186 -0.75 19.87 -3.77
C HIS A 186 -1.69 20.04 -2.57
N GLU A 187 -2.73 20.85 -2.73
CA GLU A 187 -3.81 20.99 -1.76
C GLU A 187 -5.14 21.23 -2.47
N GLU A 188 -6.17 20.52 -2.04
CA GLU A 188 -7.52 20.65 -2.58
C GLU A 188 -8.58 20.28 -1.53
N LYS A 189 -9.79 20.82 -1.65
CA LYS A 189 -10.96 20.41 -0.85
C LYS A 189 -11.59 19.15 -1.46
N ARG A 190 -10.89 18.02 -1.31
CA ARG A 190 -11.30 16.69 -1.76
C ARG A 190 -10.65 15.63 -0.88
N HIS A 191 -11.20 14.43 -0.91
CA HIS A 191 -10.57 13.28 -0.27
C HIS A 191 -9.46 12.75 -1.19
N LEU A 192 -8.23 13.26 -1.00
CA LEU A 192 -7.04 12.80 -1.71
C LEU A 192 -6.52 11.51 -1.08
N GLN A 193 -6.07 10.55 -1.90
CA GLN A 193 -5.50 9.27 -1.44
C GLN A 193 -4.47 8.72 -2.45
N HIS A 194 -3.83 7.63 -2.07
CA HIS A 194 -2.96 6.79 -2.92
C HIS A 194 -1.86 7.57 -3.63
N LEU A 195 -1.18 8.50 -2.93
CA LEU A 195 0.01 9.13 -3.49
C LEU A 195 1.11 8.09 -3.69
N LEU A 196 1.49 7.84 -4.95
CA LEU A 196 2.49 6.85 -5.35
C LEU A 196 3.51 7.50 -6.28
N PHE A 197 4.78 7.37 -5.95
CA PHE A 197 5.86 7.77 -6.85
C PHE A 197 5.93 6.84 -8.06
N ASN A 198 6.18 7.41 -9.23
CA ASN A 198 6.62 6.59 -10.35
C ASN A 198 7.97 5.94 -9.99
N PRO A 199 8.11 4.61 -10.09
CA PRO A 199 9.30 3.91 -9.62
C PRO A 199 10.59 4.24 -10.39
N THR A 200 10.49 4.83 -11.59
CA THR A 200 11.65 5.20 -12.43
C THR A 200 11.82 6.71 -12.60
N ASP A 201 10.81 7.50 -12.27
CA ASP A 201 10.84 8.98 -12.28
C ASP A 201 10.19 9.55 -11.01
N PRO A 202 10.97 9.85 -9.95
CA PRO A 202 10.43 10.32 -8.69
C PRO A 202 9.72 11.68 -8.80
N THR A 203 9.83 12.36 -9.93
CA THR A 203 9.15 13.64 -10.16
C THR A 203 7.73 13.49 -10.69
N THR A 204 7.30 12.27 -11.05
CA THR A 204 5.94 11.94 -11.50
C THR A 204 5.21 11.14 -10.43
N LEU A 205 3.99 11.55 -10.12
CA LEU A 205 3.16 10.98 -9.07
C LEU A 205 1.81 10.52 -9.63
N LEU A 206 1.36 9.36 -9.18
CA LEU A 206 -0.01 8.88 -9.34
C LEU A 206 -0.76 9.15 -8.04
N PHE A 207 -2.00 9.61 -8.12
CA PHE A 207 -2.86 9.77 -6.96
C PHE A 207 -4.34 9.58 -7.34
N CYS A 208 -5.21 9.51 -6.35
CA CYS A 208 -6.63 9.39 -6.61
C CYS A 208 -7.48 10.36 -5.79
N TYR A 209 -8.65 10.67 -6.33
CA TYR A 209 -9.78 11.14 -5.54
C TYR A 209 -10.52 9.93 -5.00
N GLU A 210 -10.61 9.85 -3.69
CA GLU A 210 -11.18 8.70 -2.99
C GLU A 210 -12.63 8.95 -2.58
N GLY A 211 -13.43 7.89 -2.62
CA GLY A 211 -14.83 7.96 -2.24
C GLY A 211 -15.60 6.70 -2.65
N PRO A 212 -16.92 6.67 -2.40
CA PRO A 212 -17.79 5.59 -2.87
C PRO A 212 -17.64 5.39 -4.37
N TRP A 213 -17.48 4.15 -4.81
CA TRP A 213 -17.14 3.79 -6.19
C TRP A 213 -18.15 4.30 -7.23
N ASP A 214 -19.41 4.40 -6.84
CA ASP A 214 -20.52 4.87 -7.66
C ASP A 214 -20.70 6.41 -7.65
N ARG A 215 -19.89 7.13 -6.87
CA ARG A 215 -20.01 8.59 -6.67
C ARG A 215 -18.78 9.37 -7.10
N VAL A 216 -17.63 8.69 -7.32
CA VAL A 216 -16.39 9.32 -7.79
C VAL A 216 -16.43 9.45 -9.31
N GLU A 217 -16.54 10.67 -9.80
CA GLU A 217 -16.64 10.97 -11.23
C GLU A 217 -15.33 10.79 -12.00
N GLN A 218 -14.21 11.09 -11.35
CA GLN A 218 -12.86 10.95 -11.91
C GLN A 218 -11.87 10.57 -10.80
N ARG A 219 -11.35 9.36 -10.86
CA ARG A 219 -10.53 8.81 -9.78
C ARG A 219 -9.03 8.99 -9.98
N MET A 220 -8.46 8.51 -11.08
CA MET A 220 -7.02 8.37 -11.27
C MET A 220 -6.41 9.58 -11.93
N TRP A 221 -5.35 10.14 -11.30
CA TRP A 221 -4.68 11.36 -11.70
C TRP A 221 -3.17 11.21 -11.68
N LEU A 222 -2.51 11.93 -12.58
CA LEU A 222 -1.07 12.16 -12.57
C LEU A 222 -0.77 13.61 -12.25
N MET A 223 0.34 13.86 -11.58
CA MET A 223 0.90 15.19 -11.35
C MET A 223 2.42 15.15 -11.24
N ARG A 224 3.04 16.30 -11.30
CA ARG A 224 4.45 16.47 -10.93
C ARG A 224 4.56 16.71 -9.42
N TRP A 225 5.69 16.36 -8.83
CA TRP A 225 5.97 16.53 -7.40
C TRP A 225 5.94 17.98 -6.90
N ASP A 226 6.01 18.96 -7.80
CA ASP A 226 5.85 20.40 -7.53
C ASP A 226 4.40 20.88 -7.64
N GLY A 227 3.46 19.96 -7.86
CA GLY A 227 2.04 20.24 -8.02
C GLY A 227 1.62 20.67 -9.42
N SER A 228 2.53 20.74 -10.37
CA SER A 228 2.22 21.08 -11.76
C SER A 228 1.74 19.86 -12.56
N GLY A 229 1.22 20.08 -13.75
CA GLY A 229 0.89 19.03 -14.73
C GLY A 229 -0.21 18.08 -14.29
N ILE A 230 -1.12 18.52 -13.43
CA ILE A 230 -2.27 17.69 -12.98
C ILE A 230 -3.14 17.34 -14.17
N ARG A 231 -3.33 16.05 -14.41
CA ARG A 231 -4.19 15.54 -15.47
C ARG A 231 -4.77 14.17 -15.11
N PRO A 232 -5.96 13.82 -15.61
CA PRO A 232 -6.44 12.43 -15.52
C PRO A 232 -5.46 11.46 -16.18
N LEU A 233 -5.22 10.33 -15.51
CA LEU A 233 -4.52 9.22 -16.14
C LEU A 233 -5.46 8.49 -17.12
N ARG A 234 -6.67 8.20 -16.64
CA ARG A 234 -7.71 7.53 -17.41
C ARG A 234 -9.04 8.23 -17.15
N TYR A 235 -9.68 8.74 -18.21
CA TYR A 235 -10.98 9.40 -18.09
C TYR A 235 -12.09 8.39 -17.73
N GLN A 236 -12.99 8.81 -16.83
CA GLN A 236 -14.22 8.07 -16.49
C GLN A 236 -15.38 8.67 -17.29
N GLU A 237 -15.58 8.20 -18.50
CA GLU A 237 -16.54 8.76 -19.45
C GLU A 237 -18.00 8.34 -19.19
N HIS A 238 -18.23 7.44 -18.24
CA HIS A 238 -19.58 6.98 -17.89
C HIS A 238 -19.81 7.05 -16.38
N PRO A 239 -20.98 7.47 -15.92
CA PRO A 239 -21.30 7.56 -14.49
C PRO A 239 -21.36 6.19 -13.79
N ASP A 240 -21.55 5.09 -14.53
CA ASP A 240 -21.54 3.72 -14.03
C ASP A 240 -20.17 3.04 -14.13
N LEU A 241 -19.14 3.77 -14.55
CA LEU A 241 -17.76 3.31 -14.58
C LEU A 241 -17.05 3.69 -13.29
N ALA A 242 -16.58 2.72 -12.55
CA ALA A 242 -15.78 2.91 -11.36
C ALA A 242 -14.39 2.32 -11.55
N LEU A 243 -13.37 3.07 -11.15
CA LEU A 243 -11.96 2.69 -11.18
C LEU A 243 -11.43 2.65 -9.75
N GLY A 244 -10.44 1.80 -9.47
CA GLY A 244 -9.85 1.75 -8.14
C GLY A 244 -8.67 0.81 -8.03
N HIS A 245 -8.00 0.89 -6.88
CA HIS A 245 -6.87 0.04 -6.52
C HIS A 245 -5.72 0.12 -7.54
N GLU A 246 -5.44 1.34 -7.98
CA GLU A 246 -4.38 1.68 -8.93
C GLU A 246 -2.98 1.55 -8.31
N TYR A 247 -2.01 1.07 -9.09
CA TYR A 247 -0.60 1.00 -8.72
C TYR A 247 0.31 0.98 -9.94
N TRP A 248 1.54 1.48 -9.76
CA TRP A 248 2.58 1.44 -10.78
C TRP A 248 3.16 0.02 -10.97
N LEU A 249 3.45 -0.34 -12.21
CA LEU A 249 4.41 -1.41 -12.48
C LEU A 249 5.85 -0.88 -12.30
N ALA A 250 6.80 -1.79 -12.09
CA ALA A 250 8.19 -1.43 -11.83
C ALA A 250 8.88 -0.72 -13.00
N ASP A 251 8.34 -0.82 -14.22
CA ASP A 251 8.83 -0.14 -15.40
C ASP A 251 8.55 1.38 -15.41
N GLY A 252 7.70 1.87 -14.48
CA GLY A 252 7.28 3.27 -14.39
C GLY A 252 6.47 3.77 -15.58
N ARG A 253 6.09 2.88 -16.48
CA ARG A 253 5.35 3.18 -17.71
C ARG A 253 3.91 2.72 -17.67
N GLN A 254 3.63 1.70 -16.88
CA GLN A 254 2.33 1.06 -16.82
C GLN A 254 1.72 1.20 -15.43
N VAL A 255 0.39 1.31 -15.39
CA VAL A 255 -0.42 1.32 -14.18
C VAL A 255 -1.48 0.25 -14.32
N ASP A 256 -1.57 -0.64 -13.33
CA ASP A 256 -2.66 -1.59 -13.20
C ASP A 256 -3.72 -1.05 -12.27
N TYR A 257 -4.98 -1.41 -12.50
CA TYR A 257 -6.12 -0.98 -11.70
C TYR A 257 -7.33 -1.90 -11.87
N VAL A 258 -8.27 -1.84 -10.93
CA VAL A 258 -9.53 -2.57 -11.02
C VAL A 258 -10.59 -1.66 -11.66
N ARG A 259 -11.27 -2.20 -12.67
CA ARG A 259 -12.39 -1.55 -13.36
C ARG A 259 -13.69 -2.27 -13.03
N ARG A 260 -14.70 -1.53 -12.63
CA ARG A 260 -16.09 -1.99 -12.45
C ARG A 260 -17.00 -1.15 -13.31
N ARG A 261 -17.89 -1.80 -14.02
CA ARG A 261 -18.93 -1.14 -14.80
C ARG A 261 -20.20 -1.95 -14.70
N LYS A 262 -21.34 -1.28 -14.50
CA LYS A 262 -22.65 -1.95 -14.42
C LYS A 262 -22.90 -2.76 -15.68
N GLY A 263 -23.33 -4.02 -15.50
CA GLY A 263 -23.65 -4.93 -16.60
C GLY A 263 -22.43 -5.57 -17.30
N THR A 264 -21.21 -5.34 -16.81
CA THR A 264 -20.02 -6.02 -17.32
C THR A 264 -19.25 -6.69 -16.18
N PRO A 265 -18.42 -7.70 -16.45
CA PRO A 265 -17.53 -8.26 -15.42
C PRO A 265 -16.60 -7.19 -14.84
N THR A 266 -16.29 -7.34 -13.57
CA THR A 266 -15.14 -6.63 -12.95
C THR A 266 -13.86 -7.10 -13.63
N ALA A 267 -12.96 -6.17 -13.92
CA ALA A 267 -11.72 -6.48 -14.64
C ALA A 267 -10.51 -5.87 -13.98
N VAL A 268 -9.37 -6.55 -14.04
CA VAL A 268 -8.05 -5.95 -13.86
C VAL A 268 -7.59 -5.43 -15.20
N CYS A 269 -7.29 -4.15 -15.24
CA CYS A 269 -6.86 -3.45 -16.45
C CYS A 269 -5.45 -2.91 -16.27
N ARG A 270 -4.74 -2.75 -17.38
CA ARG A 270 -3.44 -2.11 -17.49
C ARG A 270 -3.49 -0.96 -18.47
N ILE A 271 -2.95 0.19 -18.10
CA ILE A 271 -2.85 1.36 -18.97
C ILE A 271 -1.40 1.81 -19.10
N ASP A 272 -0.97 2.09 -20.33
CA ASP A 272 0.29 2.77 -20.62
C ASP A 272 0.10 4.28 -20.44
N VAL A 273 0.87 4.90 -19.55
CA VAL A 273 0.66 6.29 -19.12
C VAL A 273 1.02 7.33 -20.18
N HIS A 274 1.76 6.95 -21.20
CA HIS A 274 2.18 7.84 -22.30
C HIS A 274 1.20 7.80 -23.47
N SER A 275 0.83 6.58 -23.89
CA SER A 275 -0.07 6.40 -25.02
C SER A 275 -1.55 6.37 -24.65
N GLY A 276 -1.88 6.16 -23.38
CA GLY A 276 -3.25 5.95 -22.91
C GLY A 276 -3.86 4.60 -23.35
N ARG A 277 -3.06 3.71 -23.95
CA ARG A 277 -3.53 2.40 -24.41
C ARG A 277 -3.88 1.53 -23.21
N GLU A 278 -5.12 1.10 -23.15
CA GLU A 278 -5.65 0.18 -22.13
C GLU A 278 -5.72 -1.25 -22.65
N SER A 279 -5.48 -2.22 -21.77
CA SER A 279 -5.74 -3.65 -21.99
C SER A 279 -6.40 -4.26 -20.77
N VAL A 280 -7.27 -5.25 -21.01
CA VAL A 280 -7.85 -6.08 -19.95
C VAL A 280 -6.93 -7.27 -19.72
N LEU A 281 -6.49 -7.46 -18.50
CA LEU A 281 -5.61 -8.56 -18.09
C LEU A 281 -6.44 -9.76 -17.60
N SER A 282 -7.55 -9.49 -16.90
CA SER A 282 -8.43 -10.52 -16.36
C SER A 282 -9.81 -9.95 -16.11
N GLU A 283 -10.84 -10.75 -16.34
CA GLU A 283 -12.24 -10.47 -15.97
C GLU A 283 -12.64 -11.19 -14.66
N HIS A 284 -11.65 -11.54 -13.82
CA HIS A 284 -11.93 -12.07 -12.50
C HIS A 284 -12.32 -10.93 -11.53
N PRO A 285 -13.34 -11.14 -10.66
CA PRO A 285 -13.89 -10.10 -9.80
C PRO A 285 -13.00 -9.77 -8.58
N PHE A 286 -11.74 -9.51 -8.80
CA PHE A 286 -10.84 -9.09 -7.73
C PHE A 286 -11.31 -7.79 -7.07
N SER A 287 -11.34 -7.79 -5.74
CA SER A 287 -11.52 -6.56 -4.97
C SER A 287 -10.22 -5.76 -4.90
N HIS A 288 -9.10 -6.45 -4.70
CA HIS A 288 -7.75 -5.90 -4.73
C HIS A 288 -6.85 -6.81 -5.55
N SER A 289 -5.89 -6.23 -6.23
CA SER A 289 -4.85 -6.98 -6.94
C SER A 289 -3.53 -6.24 -6.90
N ILE A 290 -2.44 -6.97 -7.05
CA ILE A 290 -1.08 -6.44 -7.21
C ILE A 290 -0.30 -7.34 -8.16
N SER A 291 0.43 -6.75 -9.08
CA SER A 291 1.37 -7.48 -9.96
C SER A 291 2.72 -7.66 -9.28
N ASP A 292 3.43 -8.69 -9.67
CA ASP A 292 4.86 -8.80 -9.41
C ASP A 292 5.65 -7.69 -10.15
N ARG A 293 6.95 -7.58 -9.87
CA ARG A 293 7.80 -6.54 -10.49
C ARG A 293 7.90 -6.63 -12.02
N THR A 294 7.65 -7.79 -12.59
CA THR A 294 7.67 -8.01 -14.05
C THR A 294 6.33 -7.70 -14.71
N GLY A 295 5.26 -7.59 -13.92
CA GLY A 295 3.90 -7.47 -14.41
C GLY A 295 3.36 -8.75 -15.07
N GLN A 296 4.06 -9.88 -14.91
CA GLN A 296 3.68 -11.18 -15.45
C GLN A 296 2.68 -11.90 -14.55
N TRP A 297 2.90 -11.81 -13.22
CA TRP A 297 2.05 -12.45 -12.23
C TRP A 297 1.22 -11.42 -11.50
N ILE A 298 -0.04 -11.74 -11.30
CA ILE A 298 -0.99 -10.91 -10.55
C ILE A 298 -1.55 -11.71 -9.40
N VAL A 299 -1.35 -11.24 -8.18
CA VAL A 299 -2.05 -11.75 -7.01
C VAL A 299 -3.28 -10.89 -6.77
N GLY A 300 -4.42 -11.52 -6.60
CA GLY A 300 -5.67 -10.83 -6.32
C GLY A 300 -6.48 -11.53 -5.24
N VAL A 301 -7.39 -10.78 -4.62
CA VAL A 301 -8.36 -11.29 -3.66
C VAL A 301 -9.76 -11.00 -4.13
N ASP A 302 -10.62 -11.99 -4.05
CA ASP A 302 -12.08 -11.83 -4.14
C ASP A 302 -12.72 -12.14 -2.77
N ALA A 303 -14.05 -12.30 -2.73
CA ALA A 303 -14.75 -12.56 -1.47
C ALA A 303 -14.37 -13.90 -0.81
N ARG A 304 -13.83 -14.86 -1.58
CA ARG A 304 -13.60 -16.24 -1.13
C ARG A 304 -12.16 -16.72 -1.29
N HIS A 305 -11.38 -16.12 -2.20
CA HIS A 305 -10.10 -16.65 -2.61
C HIS A 305 -8.99 -15.62 -2.58
N VAL A 306 -7.78 -16.11 -2.36
CA VAL A 306 -6.55 -15.47 -2.83
C VAL A 306 -6.16 -16.20 -4.12
N ALA A 307 -5.94 -15.48 -5.19
CA ALA A 307 -5.65 -16.06 -6.49
C ALA A 307 -4.35 -15.51 -7.08
N LEU A 308 -3.60 -16.38 -7.75
CA LEU A 308 -2.44 -16.05 -8.57
C LEU A 308 -2.80 -16.26 -10.04
N LEU A 309 -2.71 -15.22 -10.82
CA LEU A 309 -2.97 -15.22 -12.25
C LEU A 309 -1.68 -14.97 -13.03
N GLU A 310 -1.37 -15.78 -14.02
CA GLU A 310 -0.36 -15.48 -15.02
C GLU A 310 -0.99 -14.68 -16.17
N GLY A 311 -0.58 -13.42 -16.30
CA GLY A 311 -1.18 -12.49 -17.24
C GLY A 311 -1.03 -12.87 -18.73
N ALA A 312 0.02 -13.63 -19.09
CA ALA A 312 0.26 -14.03 -20.48
C ALA A 312 -0.59 -15.24 -20.91
N THR A 313 -0.83 -16.20 -20.03
CA THR A 313 -1.51 -17.47 -20.35
C THR A 313 -2.91 -17.55 -19.78
N GLY A 314 -3.26 -16.67 -18.81
CA GLY A 314 -4.47 -16.77 -18.03
C GLY A 314 -4.48 -17.97 -17.06
N ALA A 315 -3.34 -18.63 -16.85
CA ALA A 315 -3.23 -19.70 -15.86
C ALA A 315 -3.58 -19.17 -14.46
N PHE A 316 -4.40 -19.93 -13.75
CA PHE A 316 -5.04 -19.45 -12.53
C PHE A 316 -4.87 -20.46 -11.39
N VAL A 317 -4.29 -20.03 -10.28
CA VAL A 317 -4.15 -20.80 -9.04
C VAL A 317 -4.96 -20.10 -7.96
N ARG A 318 -5.75 -20.85 -7.21
CA ARG A 318 -6.56 -20.34 -6.10
C ARG A 318 -6.16 -20.98 -4.79
N LEU A 319 -6.22 -20.18 -3.73
CA LEU A 319 -6.26 -20.63 -2.35
C LEU A 319 -7.59 -20.15 -1.77
N GLU A 320 -8.33 -21.05 -1.14
CA GLU A 320 -9.56 -20.66 -0.45
C GLU A 320 -9.23 -19.82 0.79
N ARG A 321 -10.01 -18.79 1.05
CA ARG A 321 -9.88 -18.02 2.30
C ARG A 321 -10.74 -18.71 3.34
N ASP A 322 -10.16 -19.00 4.50
CA ASP A 322 -10.95 -19.39 5.66
C ASP A 322 -11.98 -18.31 5.91
N GLY A 323 -13.25 -18.70 5.93
CA GLY A 323 -14.35 -17.77 6.11
C GLY A 323 -14.27 -17.11 7.48
N GLU A 324 -14.25 -15.78 7.51
CA GLU A 324 -14.65 -15.01 8.69
C GLU A 324 -16.17 -14.91 8.75
#